data_bcdbf6c8d750691aa4ab1cd086683896
#
_entry.id   bcdbf6c8d750691aa4ab1cd086683896
#
_cell.length_a   1.000
_cell.length_b   1.000
_cell.length_c   1.000
_cell.angle_alpha   90.00
_cell.angle_beta   90.00
_cell.angle_gamma   90.00
#
_symmetry.space_group_name_H-M   'P 1'
#
loop_
_entity.id
_entity.type
_entity.pdbx_description
1 polymer ?
#
loop_
_entity_poly.entity_id
_entity_poly.type
_entity_poly.pdbx_seq_one_letter_code
_entity_poly.pdbx_strand_id
1 'polypeptide(L)'
;EHARRYLNAEGTAKERTFVTGSPMAEVLHANLAKIEASDVLERLGLEPHKYMLLSAHREENIDTEKNFIDLFTSINHLAQTYDMPILYSCHPRSKKRLDAMGFQLDERVKLHEPLGFHDYNHLQMNAFAVVSDSGTLPEESSFFTSVGHPFPAVCIRTSTERPEALDKGCFVL
;
A
#
# COMPACT_ATOMS: atom_id res chain seq x y z
N GLU A 1 -8.54 8.34 18.00
CA GLU A 1 -9.60 9.18 18.62
C GLU A 1 -10.82 9.36 17.70
N HIS A 2 -10.64 9.46 16.37
CA HIS A 2 -11.77 9.53 15.42
C HIS A 2 -12.67 8.29 15.51
N ALA A 3 -12.10 7.08 15.50
CA ALA A 3 -12.85 5.83 15.64
C ALA A 3 -13.70 5.81 16.93
N ARG A 4 -13.13 6.28 18.05
CA ARG A 4 -13.88 6.40 19.31
C ARG A 4 -15.07 7.36 19.19
N ARG A 5 -14.88 8.50 18.52
CA ARG A 5 -15.98 9.46 18.29
C ARG A 5 -17.09 8.85 17.42
N TYR A 6 -16.73 8.09 16.39
CA TYR A 6 -17.71 7.39 15.55
C TYR A 6 -18.50 6.35 16.34
N LEU A 7 -17.81 5.49 17.12
CA LEU A 7 -18.48 4.51 17.97
C LEU A 7 -19.45 5.16 18.96
N ASN A 8 -19.04 6.28 19.57
CA ASN A 8 -19.90 7.00 20.48
C ASN A 8 -21.11 7.63 19.76
N ALA A 9 -20.95 8.13 18.55
CA ALA A 9 -22.04 8.66 17.73
C ALA A 9 -23.03 7.56 17.30
N GLU A 10 -22.56 6.32 17.13
CA GLU A 10 -23.39 5.14 16.88
C GLU A 10 -24.08 4.57 18.15
N GLY A 11 -23.90 5.22 19.29
CA GLY A 11 -24.56 4.84 20.54
C GLY A 11 -23.75 3.94 21.48
N THR A 12 -22.49 3.64 21.15
CA THR A 12 -21.61 2.92 22.08
C THR A 12 -21.25 3.83 23.26
N ALA A 13 -21.49 3.37 24.48
CA ALA A 13 -21.20 4.14 25.69
C ALA A 13 -19.72 4.50 25.82
N LYS A 14 -19.42 5.73 26.23
CA LYS A 14 -18.04 6.26 26.36
C LYS A 14 -17.17 5.43 27.29
N GLU A 15 -17.77 4.87 28.33
CA GLU A 15 -17.11 4.03 29.35
C GLU A 15 -16.69 2.65 28.78
N ARG A 16 -17.18 2.30 27.59
CA ARG A 16 -16.87 1.03 26.89
C ARG A 16 -15.94 1.20 25.72
N THR A 17 -15.50 2.43 25.43
CA THR A 17 -14.64 2.74 24.29
C THR A 17 -13.30 3.28 24.77
N PHE A 18 -12.23 2.56 24.47
CA PHE A 18 -10.87 2.90 24.84
C PHE A 18 -10.00 3.08 23.59
N VAL A 19 -9.17 4.11 23.60
CA VAL A 19 -8.17 4.33 22.54
C VAL A 19 -6.90 3.60 22.95
N THR A 20 -6.63 2.48 22.30
CA THR A 20 -5.47 1.64 22.60
C THR A 20 -4.30 1.87 21.62
N GLY A 21 -4.53 2.65 20.56
CA GLY A 21 -3.60 2.74 19.42
C GLY A 21 -3.74 1.55 18.46
N SER A 22 -2.85 1.48 17.50
CA SER A 22 -2.77 0.35 16.56
C SER A 22 -1.69 -0.64 17.01
N PRO A 23 -1.94 -1.96 16.95
CA PRO A 23 -0.91 -2.97 17.19
C PRO A 23 0.13 -3.06 16.07
N MET A 24 -0.11 -2.43 14.90
CA MET A 24 0.78 -2.54 13.74
C MET A 24 2.19 -2.05 14.03
N ALA A 25 2.33 -0.97 14.81
CA ALA A 25 3.65 -0.46 15.19
C ALA A 25 4.47 -1.49 16.01
N GLU A 26 3.83 -2.23 16.92
CA GLU A 26 4.48 -3.30 17.69
C GLU A 26 4.89 -4.46 16.78
N VAL A 27 4.01 -4.86 15.85
CA VAL A 27 4.27 -5.94 14.89
C VAL A 27 5.45 -5.58 13.98
N LEU A 28 5.47 -4.37 13.43
CA LEU A 28 6.55 -3.90 12.57
C LEU A 28 7.86 -3.78 13.33
N HIS A 29 7.82 -3.22 14.54
CA HIS A 29 9.01 -3.10 15.39
C HIS A 29 9.60 -4.46 15.75
N ALA A 30 8.77 -5.42 16.15
CA ALA A 30 9.20 -6.78 16.48
C ALA A 30 9.80 -7.55 15.29
N ASN A 31 9.47 -7.14 14.06
CA ASN A 31 9.96 -7.76 12.83
C ASN A 31 10.98 -6.91 12.08
N LEU A 32 11.32 -5.71 12.55
CA LEU A 32 12.14 -4.75 11.81
C LEU A 32 13.47 -5.33 11.34
N ALA A 33 14.19 -6.02 12.21
CA ALA A 33 15.47 -6.65 11.87
C ALA A 33 15.32 -7.72 10.75
N LYS A 34 14.21 -8.43 10.71
CA LYS A 34 13.93 -9.41 9.65
C LYS A 34 13.50 -8.73 8.34
N ILE A 35 12.78 -7.61 8.45
CA ILE A 35 12.41 -6.79 7.30
C ILE A 35 13.68 -6.22 6.68
N GLU A 36 14.57 -5.62 7.47
CA GLU A 36 15.84 -5.06 7.00
C GLU A 36 16.77 -6.11 6.38
N ALA A 37 16.76 -7.33 6.92
CA ALA A 37 17.58 -8.43 6.43
C ALA A 37 17.04 -9.14 5.17
N SER A 38 15.91 -8.71 4.62
CA SER A 38 15.35 -9.32 3.41
C SER A 38 16.24 -9.03 2.20
N ASP A 39 16.50 -10.07 1.40
CA ASP A 39 17.24 -10.03 0.15
C ASP A 39 16.35 -9.79 -1.10
N VAL A 40 15.09 -9.39 -0.88
CA VAL A 40 14.09 -9.30 -1.94
C VAL A 40 14.47 -8.35 -3.07
N LEU A 41 15.18 -7.25 -2.78
CA LEU A 41 15.67 -6.34 -3.82
C LEU A 41 16.64 -7.04 -4.76
N GLU A 42 17.60 -7.79 -4.23
CA GLU A 42 18.55 -8.57 -5.01
C GLU A 42 17.84 -9.65 -5.84
N ARG A 43 16.95 -10.42 -5.20
CA ARG A 43 16.16 -11.48 -5.86
C ARG A 43 15.30 -10.95 -7.02
N LEU A 44 14.79 -9.74 -6.92
CA LEU A 44 13.95 -9.12 -7.94
C LEU A 44 14.72 -8.18 -8.88
N GLY A 45 16.02 -8.00 -8.67
CA GLY A 45 16.85 -7.10 -9.48
C GLY A 45 16.42 -5.65 -9.41
N LEU A 46 15.96 -5.21 -8.23
CA LEU A 46 15.51 -3.84 -7.98
C LEU A 46 16.58 -3.04 -7.25
N GLU A 47 16.68 -1.76 -7.62
CA GLU A 47 17.56 -0.82 -6.92
C GLU A 47 16.73 0.05 -5.94
N PRO A 48 17.24 0.29 -4.73
CA PRO A 48 16.57 1.17 -3.76
C PRO A 48 16.20 2.53 -4.38
N HIS A 49 15.00 2.98 -4.11
CA HIS A 49 14.41 4.25 -4.56
C HIS A 49 14.32 4.44 -6.09
N LYS A 50 14.48 3.35 -6.86
CA LYS A 50 14.36 3.36 -8.33
C LYS A 50 13.22 2.48 -8.83
N TYR A 51 12.20 2.26 -8.02
CA TYR A 51 10.98 1.56 -8.40
C TYR A 51 9.80 2.07 -7.58
N MET A 52 8.61 1.90 -8.09
CA MET A 52 7.38 2.08 -7.34
C MET A 52 6.81 0.71 -6.94
N LEU A 53 6.13 0.65 -5.81
CA LEU A 53 5.42 -0.54 -5.35
C LEU A 53 3.92 -0.31 -5.48
N LEU A 54 3.23 -1.23 -6.18
CA LEU A 54 1.78 -1.21 -6.33
C LEU A 54 1.15 -2.42 -5.63
N SER A 55 0.10 -2.17 -4.86
CA SER A 55 -0.79 -3.20 -4.33
C SER A 55 -2.24 -2.74 -4.47
N ALA A 56 -3.00 -3.40 -5.34
CA ALA A 56 -4.41 -3.10 -5.58
C ALA A 56 -5.20 -4.41 -5.63
N HIS A 57 -6.10 -4.60 -4.66
CA HIS A 57 -6.84 -5.85 -4.49
C HIS A 57 -8.27 -5.65 -3.99
N ARG A 58 -8.66 -4.41 -3.65
CA ARG A 58 -10.02 -4.13 -3.17
C ARG A 58 -11.03 -4.18 -4.31
N GLU A 59 -12.22 -4.66 -3.96
CA GLU A 59 -13.34 -4.82 -4.89
C GLU A 59 -13.70 -3.50 -5.59
N GLU A 60 -13.68 -2.38 -4.86
CA GLU A 60 -13.97 -1.05 -5.41
C GLU A 60 -13.05 -0.66 -6.57
N ASN A 61 -11.81 -1.12 -6.56
CA ASN A 61 -10.82 -0.84 -7.61
C ASN A 61 -10.82 -1.91 -8.71
N ILE A 62 -11.17 -3.16 -8.35
CA ILE A 62 -10.98 -4.31 -9.24
C ILE A 62 -12.27 -4.75 -9.91
N ASP A 63 -13.43 -4.69 -9.23
CA ASP A 63 -14.66 -5.33 -9.70
C ASP A 63 -15.43 -4.51 -10.75
N THR A 64 -15.35 -3.19 -10.69
CA THR A 64 -15.94 -2.32 -11.69
C THR A 64 -15.01 -2.18 -12.88
N GLU A 65 -15.50 -2.44 -14.10
CA GLU A 65 -14.71 -2.34 -15.33
C GLU A 65 -14.08 -0.96 -15.51
N LYS A 66 -14.88 0.09 -15.30
CA LYS A 66 -14.41 1.47 -15.40
C LYS A 66 -13.27 1.75 -14.44
N ASN A 67 -13.42 1.44 -13.14
CA ASN A 67 -12.41 1.72 -12.13
C ASN A 67 -11.11 0.93 -12.40
N PHE A 68 -11.27 -0.31 -12.87
CA PHE A 68 -10.15 -1.15 -13.24
C PHE A 68 -9.34 -0.56 -14.40
N ILE A 69 -10.01 -0.14 -15.48
CA ILE A 69 -9.37 0.50 -16.62
C ILE A 69 -8.72 1.82 -16.21
N ASP A 70 -9.43 2.66 -15.47
CA ASP A 70 -8.92 3.95 -15.01
C ASP A 70 -7.66 3.78 -14.14
N LEU A 71 -7.67 2.81 -13.21
CA LEU A 71 -6.53 2.48 -12.36
C LEU A 71 -5.32 2.07 -13.20
N PHE A 72 -5.44 1.05 -14.05
CA PHE A 72 -4.28 0.54 -14.77
C PHE A 72 -3.82 1.47 -15.90
N THR A 73 -4.70 2.31 -16.44
CA THR A 73 -4.30 3.43 -17.31
C THR A 73 -3.43 4.43 -16.55
N SER A 74 -3.83 4.77 -15.32
CA SER A 74 -3.03 5.66 -14.45
C SER A 74 -1.68 5.04 -14.09
N ILE A 75 -1.64 3.73 -13.82
CA ILE A 75 -0.39 3.01 -13.53
C ILE A 75 0.55 3.01 -14.74
N ASN A 76 0.04 2.75 -15.96
CA ASN A 76 0.83 2.86 -17.18
C ASN A 76 1.38 4.29 -17.37
N HIS A 77 0.55 5.30 -17.10
CA HIS A 77 0.99 6.70 -17.19
C HIS A 77 2.08 7.05 -16.17
N LEU A 78 1.98 6.54 -14.94
CA LEU A 78 3.03 6.69 -13.93
C LEU A 78 4.35 6.05 -14.38
N ALA A 79 4.30 4.82 -14.89
CA ALA A 79 5.48 4.11 -15.40
C ALA A 79 6.20 4.90 -16.51
N GLN A 80 5.42 5.48 -17.42
CA GLN A 80 5.94 6.29 -18.52
C GLN A 80 6.48 7.65 -18.06
N THR A 81 5.74 8.33 -17.16
CA THR A 81 6.11 9.68 -16.70
C THR A 81 7.41 9.68 -15.90
N TYR A 82 7.60 8.68 -15.04
CA TYR A 82 8.78 8.58 -14.19
C TYR A 82 9.89 7.73 -14.80
N ASP A 83 9.63 7.08 -15.93
CA ASP A 83 10.53 6.11 -16.59
C ASP A 83 11.13 5.10 -15.62
N MET A 84 10.27 4.47 -14.81
CA MET A 84 10.66 3.70 -13.64
C MET A 84 9.86 2.39 -13.56
N PRO A 85 10.47 1.27 -13.13
CA PRO A 85 9.74 0.04 -12.89
C PRO A 85 8.65 0.22 -11.82
N ILE A 86 7.50 -0.40 -12.04
CA ILE A 86 6.43 -0.54 -11.05
C ILE A 86 6.29 -2.03 -10.75
N LEU A 87 6.66 -2.43 -9.53
CA LEU A 87 6.42 -3.78 -9.04
C LEU A 87 4.98 -3.89 -8.53
N TYR A 88 4.16 -4.65 -9.21
CA TYR A 88 2.79 -4.91 -8.80
C TYR A 88 2.69 -6.24 -8.06
N SER A 89 2.49 -6.18 -6.73
CA SER A 89 2.11 -7.33 -5.91
C SER A 89 0.67 -7.72 -6.26
N CYS A 90 0.55 -8.58 -7.27
CA CYS A 90 -0.70 -8.85 -7.99
C CYS A 90 -1.40 -10.09 -7.43
N HIS A 91 -2.58 -9.89 -6.86
CA HIS A 91 -3.43 -11.02 -6.47
C HIS A 91 -3.88 -11.82 -7.72
N PRO A 92 -3.99 -13.16 -7.66
CA PRO A 92 -4.41 -13.99 -8.79
C PRO A 92 -5.73 -13.55 -9.45
N ARG A 93 -6.66 -13.00 -8.67
CA ARG A 93 -7.92 -12.45 -9.17
C ARG A 93 -7.69 -11.27 -10.11
N SER A 94 -6.81 -10.34 -9.74
CA SER A 94 -6.47 -9.16 -10.56
C SER A 94 -5.76 -9.58 -11.85
N LYS A 95 -4.86 -10.55 -11.78
CA LYS A 95 -4.18 -11.11 -12.94
C LYS A 95 -5.17 -11.73 -13.94
N LYS A 96 -6.06 -12.59 -13.46
CA LYS A 96 -7.11 -13.19 -14.31
C LYS A 96 -7.97 -12.14 -15.00
N ARG A 97 -8.25 -11.02 -14.32
CA ARG A 97 -9.04 -9.94 -14.90
C ARG A 97 -8.27 -9.17 -15.97
N LEU A 98 -6.98 -8.85 -15.72
CA LEU A 98 -6.11 -8.24 -16.74
C LEU A 98 -6.07 -9.09 -18.01
N ASP A 99 -5.87 -10.41 -17.85
CA ASP A 99 -5.82 -11.36 -18.96
C ASP A 99 -7.17 -11.42 -19.70
N ALA A 100 -8.28 -11.52 -18.96
CA ALA A 100 -9.64 -11.59 -19.55
C ALA A 100 -10.05 -10.33 -20.32
N MET A 101 -9.58 -9.17 -19.87
CA MET A 101 -9.87 -7.88 -20.53
C MET A 101 -8.88 -7.58 -21.67
N GLY A 102 -7.80 -8.35 -21.81
CA GLY A 102 -6.73 -8.06 -22.77
C GLY A 102 -6.05 -6.71 -22.53
N PHE A 103 -6.06 -6.21 -21.27
CA PHE A 103 -5.48 -4.92 -20.94
C PHE A 103 -3.96 -4.96 -21.08
N GLN A 104 -3.41 -4.02 -21.84
CA GLN A 104 -1.96 -3.95 -22.08
C GLN A 104 -1.30 -3.08 -21.01
N LEU A 105 -0.54 -3.72 -20.15
CA LEU A 105 0.34 -3.02 -19.21
C LEU A 105 1.61 -2.53 -19.90
N ASP A 106 2.11 -1.37 -19.46
CA ASP A 106 3.43 -0.88 -19.85
C ASP A 106 4.52 -1.91 -19.47
N GLU A 107 5.55 -2.04 -20.28
CA GLU A 107 6.63 -3.02 -20.07
C GLU A 107 7.38 -2.86 -18.74
N ARG A 108 7.31 -1.66 -18.15
CA ARG A 108 7.89 -1.34 -16.85
C ARG A 108 7.04 -1.86 -15.68
N VAL A 109 5.77 -2.19 -15.91
CA VAL A 109 4.89 -2.76 -14.88
C VAL A 109 5.16 -4.25 -14.77
N LYS A 110 5.79 -4.68 -13.69
CA LYS A 110 6.18 -6.07 -13.43
C LYS A 110 5.18 -6.71 -12.47
N LEU A 111 4.46 -7.71 -12.97
CA LEU A 111 3.55 -8.51 -12.15
C LEU A 111 4.35 -9.50 -11.31
N HIS A 112 4.06 -9.55 -10.03
CA HIS A 112 4.63 -10.52 -9.09
C HIS A 112 3.50 -11.11 -8.23
N GLU A 113 3.60 -12.37 -7.87
CA GLU A 113 2.69 -12.98 -6.91
C GLU A 113 2.75 -12.24 -5.56
N PRO A 114 1.69 -12.33 -4.72
CA PRO A 114 1.70 -11.68 -3.41
C PRO A 114 2.95 -12.06 -2.61
N LEU A 115 3.62 -11.05 -2.12
CA LEU A 115 4.87 -11.19 -1.35
C LEU A 115 4.58 -11.48 0.13
N GLY A 116 5.49 -12.16 0.80
CA GLY A 116 5.43 -12.34 2.24
C GLY A 116 5.64 -11.02 3.00
N PHE A 117 5.22 -11.01 4.28
CA PHE A 117 5.22 -9.81 5.13
C PHE A 117 6.57 -9.10 5.19
N HIS A 118 7.68 -9.84 5.40
CA HIS A 118 9.01 -9.22 5.52
C HIS A 118 9.47 -8.62 4.20
N ASP A 119 9.31 -9.36 3.09
CA ASP A 119 9.71 -8.90 1.75
C ASP A 119 8.88 -7.69 1.30
N TYR A 120 7.56 -7.73 1.52
CA TYR A 120 6.71 -6.62 1.14
C TYR A 120 7.06 -5.34 1.91
N ASN A 121 7.28 -5.44 3.21
CA ASN A 121 7.67 -4.28 4.03
C ASN A 121 9.09 -3.78 3.69
N HIS A 122 10.03 -4.68 3.36
CA HIS A 122 11.36 -4.28 2.87
C HIS A 122 11.25 -3.50 1.55
N LEU A 123 10.36 -3.94 0.65
CA LEU A 123 10.10 -3.21 -0.59
C LEU A 123 9.44 -1.84 -0.33
N GLN A 124 8.52 -1.73 0.63
CA GLN A 124 7.93 -0.44 0.97
C GLN A 124 8.99 0.57 1.44
N MET A 125 9.83 0.18 2.40
CA MET A 125 10.85 1.09 2.97
C MET A 125 11.94 1.52 1.98
N ASN A 126 12.08 0.82 0.87
CA ASN A 126 13.06 1.11 -0.17
C ASN A 126 12.43 1.58 -1.50
N ALA A 127 11.11 1.78 -1.55
CA ALA A 127 10.44 2.25 -2.76
C ALA A 127 10.65 3.76 -2.99
N PHE A 128 10.61 4.19 -4.25
CA PHE A 128 10.46 5.59 -4.61
C PHE A 128 9.10 6.13 -4.16
N ALA A 129 8.04 5.35 -4.35
CA ALA A 129 6.69 5.61 -3.87
C ALA A 129 5.91 4.28 -3.74
N VAL A 130 4.93 4.27 -2.85
CA VAL A 130 4.01 3.14 -2.67
C VAL A 130 2.60 3.59 -3.01
N VAL A 131 1.97 2.88 -3.95
CA VAL A 131 0.57 3.08 -4.35
C VAL A 131 -0.22 1.87 -3.88
N SER A 132 -1.19 2.05 -2.99
CA SER A 132 -1.90 0.90 -2.42
C SER A 132 -3.32 1.23 -1.97
N ASP A 133 -4.21 0.24 -2.06
CA ASP A 133 -5.55 0.27 -1.47
C ASP A 133 -5.62 -0.46 -0.10
N SER A 134 -4.48 -0.85 0.45
CA SER A 134 -4.40 -1.50 1.75
C SER A 134 -4.81 -0.55 2.88
N GLY A 135 -5.61 -1.05 3.82
CA GLY A 135 -5.99 -0.32 5.04
C GLY A 135 -4.82 -0.11 6.01
N THR A 136 -3.73 -0.86 5.88
CA THR A 136 -2.54 -0.76 6.74
C THR A 136 -1.48 0.21 6.22
N LEU A 137 -1.55 0.62 4.94
CA LEU A 137 -0.60 1.57 4.35
C LEU A 137 -0.35 2.82 5.21
N PRO A 138 -1.37 3.48 5.78
CA PRO A 138 -1.16 4.65 6.64
C PRO A 138 -0.34 4.35 7.91
N GLU A 139 -0.55 3.17 8.49
CA GLU A 139 0.16 2.71 9.69
C GLU A 139 1.61 2.35 9.37
N GLU A 140 1.83 1.65 8.26
CA GLU A 140 3.14 1.27 7.75
C GLU A 140 3.97 2.49 7.37
N SER A 141 3.40 3.43 6.59
CA SER A 141 4.06 4.68 6.23
C SER A 141 4.44 5.52 7.45
N SER A 142 3.54 5.62 8.43
CA SER A 142 3.79 6.32 9.70
C SER A 142 4.94 5.67 10.48
N PHE A 143 4.94 4.34 10.60
CA PHE A 143 5.96 3.59 11.29
C PHE A 143 7.34 3.75 10.62
N PHE A 144 7.43 3.49 9.32
CA PHE A 144 8.70 3.58 8.59
C PHE A 144 9.27 5.00 8.58
N THR A 145 8.43 6.02 8.52
CA THR A 145 8.86 7.40 8.72
C THR A 145 9.50 7.59 10.10
N SER A 146 8.95 7.00 11.16
CA SER A 146 9.45 7.14 12.52
C SER A 146 10.79 6.45 12.76
N VAL A 147 11.13 5.46 11.96
CA VAL A 147 12.41 4.71 12.05
C VAL A 147 13.42 5.10 10.97
N GLY A 148 13.16 6.18 10.25
CA GLY A 148 14.13 6.77 9.32
C GLY A 148 14.04 6.28 7.87
N HIS A 149 12.96 5.57 7.51
CA HIS A 149 12.69 5.07 6.17
C HIS A 149 11.39 5.66 5.57
N PRO A 150 11.28 7.00 5.41
CA PRO A 150 10.10 7.61 4.84
C PRO A 150 9.96 7.27 3.36
N PHE A 151 8.74 7.05 2.92
CA PHE A 151 8.39 6.91 1.51
C PHE A 151 7.07 7.65 1.19
N PRO A 152 6.92 8.24 0.00
CA PRO A 152 5.65 8.77 -0.45
C PRO A 152 4.62 7.64 -0.55
N ALA A 153 3.52 7.76 0.21
CA ALA A 153 2.43 6.79 0.23
C ALA A 153 1.18 7.38 -0.42
N VAL A 154 0.65 6.71 -1.42
CA VAL A 154 -0.58 7.08 -2.14
C VAL A 154 -1.63 6.00 -1.89
N CYS A 155 -2.71 6.37 -1.23
CA CYS A 155 -3.81 5.48 -0.95
C CYS A 155 -4.89 5.64 -2.03
N ILE A 156 -5.09 4.60 -2.84
CA ILE A 156 -6.07 4.58 -3.94
C ILE A 156 -7.45 4.10 -3.45
N ARG A 157 -8.04 4.86 -2.54
CA ARG A 157 -9.34 4.61 -1.92
C ARG A 157 -10.17 5.87 -1.87
N THR A 158 -11.47 5.72 -1.73
CA THR A 158 -12.41 6.85 -1.56
C THR A 158 -12.54 7.30 -0.10
N SER A 159 -12.07 6.49 0.84
CA SER A 159 -12.11 6.77 2.27
C SER A 159 -11.01 6.01 3.02
N THR A 160 -10.71 6.45 4.22
CA THR A 160 -9.73 5.79 5.10
C THR A 160 -10.29 5.59 6.51
N GLU A 161 -9.94 4.48 7.12
CA GLU A 161 -10.19 4.21 8.54
C GLU A 161 -9.12 4.84 9.45
N ARG A 162 -8.15 5.54 8.88
CA ARG A 162 -7.00 6.13 9.59
C ARG A 162 -6.86 7.62 9.30
N PRO A 163 -7.90 8.44 9.57
CA PRO A 163 -7.84 9.88 9.27
C PRO A 163 -6.72 10.60 10.04
N GLU A 164 -6.30 10.09 11.20
CA GLU A 164 -5.18 10.63 11.96
C GLU A 164 -3.86 10.62 11.18
N ALA A 165 -3.62 9.59 10.37
CA ALA A 165 -2.42 9.49 9.56
C ALA A 165 -2.46 10.47 8.37
N LEU A 166 -3.65 10.74 7.82
CA LEU A 166 -3.86 11.77 6.81
C LEU A 166 -3.59 13.16 7.38
N ASP A 167 -4.14 13.45 8.59
CA ASP A 167 -3.90 14.72 9.31
C ASP A 167 -2.40 14.98 9.57
N LYS A 168 -1.61 13.92 9.68
CA LYS A 168 -0.16 13.99 9.92
C LYS A 168 0.68 13.94 8.62
N GLY A 169 0.03 13.87 7.47
CA GLY A 169 0.72 13.84 6.19
C GLY A 169 1.52 12.56 5.92
N CYS A 170 1.15 11.44 6.57
CA CYS A 170 1.83 10.15 6.36
C CYS A 170 1.50 9.54 4.99
N PHE A 171 0.40 9.94 4.37
CA PHE A 171 -0.02 9.50 3.04
C PHE A 171 -0.96 10.52 2.40
N VAL A 172 -1.21 10.39 1.11
CA VAL A 172 -2.26 11.07 0.36
C VAL A 172 -3.35 10.09 -0.06
N LEU A 173 -4.59 10.60 -0.17
CA LEU A 173 -5.77 9.83 -0.57
C LEU A 173 -6.23 10.26 -1.96
#